data_f141ad372d6bb18b7ed79f212c32b95a
#
_entry.id   f141ad372d6bb18b7ed79f212c32b95a
#
_cell.length_a   1.000
_cell.length_b   1.000
_cell.length_c   1.000
_cell.angle_alpha   90.00
_cell.angle_beta   90.00
_cell.angle_gamma   90.00
#
_symmetry.space_group_name_H-M   'P 1'
#
loop_
_entity.id
_entity.type
_entity.pdbx_description
1 polymer ?
#
loop_
_entity_poly.entity_id
_entity_poly.type
_entity_poly.pdbx_seq_one_letter_code
_entity_poly.pdbx_strand_id
1 'polypeptide(L)'
;MSDNDTAPARETAATAYATHLRNVAAMLDWLGCELEAHAEKQRGDAGNWGFVGDLVEVEASVKRALSHLSGMGDARIDQALAELDA
;
A
#
# COMPACT_ATOMS: atom_id res chain seq x y z
N MET A 1 21.14 14.09 31.11
CA MET A 1 20.88 14.03 30.47
C MET A 1 20.64 13.77 30.18
N SER A 2 20.40 13.98 30.08
CA SER A 2 19.98 13.84 29.36
C SER A 2 19.70 13.54 29.05
N ASP A 3 19.44 13.72 29.04
CA ASP A 3 18.98 13.56 28.36
C ASP A 3 18.77 13.23 28.04
N ASN A 4 18.71 13.37 28.27
CA ASN A 4 18.34 13.16 27.58
C ASN A 4 18.22 12.71 27.32
N ASP A 5 18.34 12.85 27.76
CA ASP A 5 18.10 12.51 27.20
C ASP A 5 17.66 11.98 26.78
N THR A 6 17.68 11.88 27.01
CA THR A 6 17.11 11.80 26.51
C THR A 6 16.56 11.72 25.95
N ALA A 7 16.88 12.00 25.78
CA ALA A 7 16.43 12.33 24.95
C ALA A 7 15.72 11.84 24.41
N PRO A 8 15.41 11.91 24.55
CA PRO A 8 14.62 11.18 24.14
C PRO A 8 14.32 10.93 23.16
N ALA A 9 14.23 10.99 23.55
CA ALA A 9 13.55 10.44 22.57
C ALA A 9 14.08 10.79 21.26
N ARG A 10 15.27 10.80 21.20
CA ARG A 10 15.91 11.01 19.95
C ARG A 10 15.83 9.74 19.14
N GLU A 11 15.07 9.81 18.06
CA GLU A 11 14.85 8.68 17.20
C GLU A 11 16.07 8.45 16.33
N THR A 12 16.49 7.19 16.20
CA THR A 12 17.54 6.83 15.27
C THR A 12 16.93 6.42 13.94
N ALA A 13 17.75 6.38 12.88
CA ALA A 13 17.29 5.92 11.59
C ALA A 13 16.75 4.49 11.68
N ALA A 14 17.39 3.65 12.47
CA ALA A 14 16.95 2.26 12.61
C ALA A 14 15.60 2.14 13.30
N THR A 15 15.36 2.93 14.36
CA THR A 15 14.08 2.87 15.06
C THR A 15 12.96 3.49 14.23
N ALA A 16 13.27 4.58 13.53
CA ALA A 16 12.29 5.19 12.61
C ALA A 16 11.92 4.22 11.51
N TYR A 17 12.91 3.55 10.93
CA TYR A 17 12.65 2.58 9.87
C TYR A 17 11.74 1.46 10.37
N ALA A 18 12.04 0.91 11.54
CA ALA A 18 11.25 -0.18 12.09
C ALA A 18 9.78 0.22 12.31
N THR A 19 9.57 1.45 12.78
CA THR A 19 8.22 1.96 13.00
C THR A 19 7.45 2.05 11.67
N HIS A 20 8.08 2.64 10.66
CA HIS A 20 7.41 2.82 9.38
C HIS A 20 7.20 1.48 8.66
N LEU A 21 8.17 0.57 8.77
CA LEU A 21 8.01 -0.77 8.20
C LEU A 21 6.80 -1.46 8.79
N ARG A 22 6.67 -1.43 10.12
CA ARG A 22 5.52 -2.04 10.80
C ARG A 22 4.21 -1.41 10.36
N ASN A 23 4.20 -0.07 10.25
CA ASN A 23 2.98 0.64 9.87
C ASN A 23 2.56 0.29 8.44
N VAL A 24 3.52 0.24 7.52
CA VAL A 24 3.20 -0.12 6.14
C VAL A 24 2.70 -1.55 6.06
N ALA A 25 3.34 -2.48 6.76
CA ALA A 25 2.89 -3.88 6.77
C ALA A 25 1.47 -3.99 7.30
N ALA A 26 1.15 -3.28 8.38
CA ALA A 26 -0.20 -3.28 8.95
C ALA A 26 -1.22 -2.71 7.96
N MET A 27 -0.87 -1.62 7.29
CA MET A 27 -1.77 -1.01 6.31
C MET A 27 -2.01 -1.90 5.11
N LEU A 28 -1.01 -2.68 4.69
CA LEU A 28 -1.20 -3.64 3.60
C LEU A 28 -2.19 -4.73 4.00
N ASP A 29 -2.13 -5.20 5.24
CA ASP A 29 -3.11 -6.17 5.72
C ASP A 29 -4.51 -5.57 5.76
N TRP A 30 -4.64 -4.35 6.27
CA TRP A 30 -5.93 -3.64 6.28
C TRP A 30 -6.47 -3.45 4.87
N LEU A 31 -5.58 -3.07 3.95
CA LEU A 31 -5.98 -2.85 2.56
C LEU A 31 -6.55 -4.13 1.97
N GLY A 32 -5.95 -5.28 2.28
CA GLY A 32 -6.46 -6.57 1.84
C GLY A 32 -7.89 -6.80 2.33
N CYS A 33 -8.16 -6.50 3.60
CA CYS A 33 -9.51 -6.64 4.15
C CYS A 33 -10.50 -5.68 3.48
N GLU A 34 -10.06 -4.45 3.23
CA GLU A 34 -10.91 -3.46 2.58
C GLU A 34 -11.21 -3.84 1.13
N LEU A 35 -10.26 -4.46 0.46
CA LEU A 35 -10.49 -4.95 -0.91
C LEU A 35 -11.56 -6.04 -0.93
N GLU A 36 -11.53 -6.94 0.05
CA GLU A 36 -12.55 -8.00 0.15
C GLU A 36 -13.93 -7.41 0.39
N ALA A 37 -14.01 -6.43 1.32
CA ALA A 37 -15.28 -5.77 1.62
C ALA A 37 -15.81 -5.00 0.40
N HIS A 38 -14.90 -4.35 -0.32
CA HIS A 38 -15.24 -3.60 -1.53
C HIS A 38 -15.77 -4.53 -2.62
N ALA A 39 -15.10 -5.68 -2.79
CA ALA A 39 -15.53 -6.67 -3.78
C ALA A 39 -16.92 -7.22 -3.45
N GLU A 40 -17.21 -7.38 -2.16
CA GLU A 40 -18.53 -7.85 -1.72
C GLU A 40 -19.61 -6.84 -2.09
N LYS A 41 -19.36 -5.56 -1.86
CA LYS A 41 -20.31 -4.50 -2.22
C LYS A 41 -20.52 -4.45 -3.72
N GLN A 42 -19.43 -4.58 -4.48
CA GLN A 42 -19.50 -4.56 -5.94
C GLN A 42 -20.36 -5.68 -6.48
N ARG A 43 -20.31 -6.86 -5.87
CA ARG A 43 -21.11 -7.98 -6.32
C ARG A 43 -22.61 -7.70 -6.20
N GLY A 44 -23.00 -6.87 -5.23
CA GLY A 44 -24.39 -6.48 -5.06
C GLY A 44 -24.87 -5.39 -6.00
N ASP A 45 -23.92 -4.75 -6.72
CA ASP A 45 -24.25 -3.63 -7.61
C ASP A 45 -23.22 -3.58 -8.74
N ALA A 46 -23.13 -4.67 -9.48
CA ALA A 46 -22.04 -4.93 -10.42
C ALA A 46 -21.95 -3.95 -11.58
N GLY A 47 -23.04 -3.26 -11.89
CA GLY A 47 -23.04 -2.27 -12.97
C GLY A 47 -22.58 -0.87 -12.56
N ASN A 48 -22.23 -0.69 -11.29
CA ASN A 48 -21.88 0.63 -10.77
C ASN A 48 -20.40 0.95 -11.05
N TRP A 49 -20.16 1.87 -11.95
CA TRP A 49 -18.80 2.27 -12.34
C TRP A 49 -18.03 2.97 -11.20
N GLY A 50 -18.74 3.44 -10.16
CA GLY A 50 -18.08 4.03 -9.00
C GLY A 50 -17.12 3.07 -8.32
N PHE A 51 -17.46 1.78 -8.28
CA PHE A 51 -16.58 0.77 -7.70
C PHE A 51 -15.31 0.57 -8.54
N VAL A 52 -15.45 0.67 -9.86
CA VAL A 52 -14.27 0.60 -10.75
C VAL A 52 -13.36 1.81 -10.50
N GLY A 53 -13.95 2.99 -10.41
CA GLY A 53 -13.18 4.21 -10.15
C GLY A 53 -12.39 4.14 -8.86
N ASP A 54 -13.00 3.58 -7.80
CA ASP A 54 -12.30 3.39 -6.52
C ASP A 54 -11.05 2.56 -6.71
N LEU A 55 -11.17 1.44 -7.42
CA LEU A 55 -10.03 0.53 -7.61
C LEU A 55 -8.97 1.10 -8.53
N VAL A 56 -9.37 1.89 -9.53
CA VAL A 56 -8.40 2.57 -10.41
C VAL A 56 -7.52 3.50 -9.56
N GLU A 57 -8.13 4.22 -8.63
CA GLU A 57 -7.40 5.12 -7.74
C GLU A 57 -6.45 4.33 -6.83
N VAL A 58 -6.94 3.26 -6.22
CA VAL A 58 -6.13 2.43 -5.33
C VAL A 58 -4.99 1.77 -6.11
N GLU A 59 -5.28 1.25 -7.29
CA GLU A 59 -4.28 0.62 -8.14
C GLU A 59 -3.14 1.58 -8.46
N ALA A 60 -3.46 2.82 -8.82
CA ALA A 60 -2.45 3.82 -9.12
C ALA A 60 -1.57 4.11 -7.91
N SER A 61 -2.17 4.20 -6.72
CA SER A 61 -1.44 4.48 -5.49
C SER A 61 -0.51 3.33 -5.11
N VAL A 62 -1.00 2.10 -5.22
CA VAL A 62 -0.20 0.90 -4.90
C VAL A 62 0.94 0.74 -5.90
N LYS A 63 0.65 0.97 -7.19
CA LYS A 63 1.68 0.91 -8.23
C LYS A 63 2.80 1.91 -7.95
N ARG A 64 2.44 3.12 -7.53
CA ARG A 64 3.43 4.16 -7.21
C ARG A 64 4.32 3.71 -6.05
N ALA A 65 3.72 3.13 -5.01
CA ALA A 65 4.49 2.63 -3.87
C ALA A 65 5.41 1.49 -4.28
N LEU A 66 4.90 0.57 -5.09
CA LEU A 66 5.68 -0.58 -5.56
C LEU A 66 6.84 -0.12 -6.44
N SER A 67 6.59 0.81 -7.34
CA SER A 67 7.62 1.36 -8.21
C SER A 67 8.73 2.02 -7.37
N HIS A 68 8.33 2.74 -6.34
CA HIS A 68 9.28 3.43 -5.47
C HIS A 68 10.23 2.45 -4.76
N LEU A 69 9.68 1.37 -4.22
CA LEU A 69 10.48 0.41 -3.46
C LEU A 69 11.28 -0.53 -4.34
N SER A 70 10.70 -0.96 -5.46
CA SER A 70 11.33 -1.98 -6.32
C SER A 70 12.26 -1.38 -7.36
N GLY A 71 12.08 -0.10 -7.68
CA GLY A 71 12.80 0.52 -8.77
C GLY A 71 12.26 0.16 -10.15
N MET A 72 11.19 -0.64 -10.23
CA MET A 72 10.58 -0.99 -11.51
C MET A 72 9.76 0.18 -12.03
N GLY A 73 9.82 0.41 -13.35
CA GLY A 73 8.95 1.39 -13.98
C GLY A 73 7.54 0.86 -14.14
N ASP A 74 6.61 1.75 -14.44
CA ASP A 74 5.20 1.39 -14.59
C ASP A 74 4.99 0.33 -15.66
N ALA A 75 5.70 0.44 -16.79
CA ALA A 75 5.54 -0.53 -17.88
C ALA A 75 5.94 -1.93 -17.44
N ARG A 76 6.97 -2.05 -16.61
CA ARG A 76 7.41 -3.34 -16.12
C ARG A 76 6.40 -3.95 -15.17
N ILE A 77 5.83 -3.11 -14.31
CA ILE A 77 4.79 -3.55 -13.39
C ILE A 77 3.56 -4.01 -14.17
N ASP A 78 3.15 -3.23 -15.17
CA ASP A 78 1.99 -3.57 -16.00
C ASP A 78 2.22 -4.90 -16.72
N GLN A 79 3.45 -5.13 -17.20
CA GLN A 79 3.79 -6.38 -17.86
C GLN A 79 3.66 -7.56 -16.89
N ALA A 80 4.17 -7.40 -15.67
CA ALA A 80 4.11 -8.46 -14.66
C ALA A 80 2.65 -8.78 -14.31
N LEU A 81 1.81 -7.74 -14.19
CA LEU A 81 0.39 -7.94 -13.90
C LEU A 81 -0.32 -8.66 -15.03
N ALA A 82 0.00 -8.30 -16.27
CA ALA A 82 -0.59 -8.96 -17.43
C ALA A 82 -0.25 -10.45 -17.48
N GLU A 83 0.94 -10.82 -16.98
CA GLU A 83 1.35 -12.22 -16.96
C GLU A 83 0.56 -13.05 -15.96
N LEU A 84 -0.09 -12.40 -14.97
CA LEU A 84 -0.93 -13.13 -14.02
C LEU A 84 -2.19 -13.69 -14.68
N ASP A 85 -2.62 -13.08 -15.77
CA ASP A 85 -3.82 -13.51 -16.47
C ASP A 85 -3.53 -14.52 -17.59
N ALA A 86 -2.25 -14.76 -17.85
CA ALA A 86 -1.84 -15.62 -18.96
C ALA A 86 -1.99 -17.12 -18.65
#